data_441fc0b24c6dd872327ebd8bc80fdc8f
#
_entry.id   441fc0b24c6dd872327ebd8bc80fdc8f
#
_cell.length_a   1.000
_cell.length_b   1.000
_cell.length_c   1.000
_cell.angle_alpha   90.00
_cell.angle_beta   90.00
_cell.angle_gamma   90.00
#
_symmetry.space_group_name_H-M   'P 1'
#
loop_
_entity.id
_entity.type
_entity.pdbx_description
1 polymer ?
#
loop_
_entity_poly.entity_id
_entity_poly.type
_entity_poly.pdbx_seq_one_letter_code
_entity_poly.pdbx_strand_id
1 'polypeptide(L)'
;MQLGMIGLGRMGANMVRRLLEAGDILIDGGNSYYVDDIRRAQELGRKGIHYVDVGTSGGVWGRERGYCLMIGGEAPVVKHLDPIFAQLAPGAGDIPRTPGREAIGGTAERGYLHCGPNGAGHFVKMVHNGIEYGIMAAYAEGLGILRSANIGKRDHAVDAETTPLRNPEHYQYDLNLPDIAEVWRRGSVVASWLLDLSAAALIKDPALKGFQGRVSDSGEGRWTIRAAIDEAVPTPVLSSALYERFSSRGEADFGDKLLSAMRYEFGGHLEKPSA
;
A
#
# COMPACT_ATOMS: atom_id res chain seq x y z
N MET A 1 6.29 29.26 -17.06
CA MET A 1 5.77 27.88 -17.08
C MET A 1 4.26 27.96 -16.88
N GLN A 2 3.48 27.43 -17.78
CA GLN A 2 2.03 27.25 -17.57
C GLN A 2 1.80 25.79 -17.19
N LEU A 3 1.19 25.53 -16.03
CA LEU A 3 0.88 24.20 -15.55
C LEU A 3 -0.65 24.02 -15.54
N GLY A 4 -1.13 23.01 -16.26
CA GLY A 4 -2.52 22.59 -16.20
C GLY A 4 -2.61 21.19 -15.59
N MET A 5 -3.39 21.02 -14.53
CA MET A 5 -3.77 19.69 -14.02
C MET A 5 -5.17 19.34 -14.51
N ILE A 6 -5.27 18.24 -15.26
CA ILE A 6 -6.54 17.75 -15.80
C ILE A 6 -6.70 16.30 -15.32
N GLY A 7 -7.85 15.99 -14.73
CA GLY A 7 -8.19 14.59 -14.39
C GLY A 7 -8.22 13.71 -15.65
N LEU A 8 -7.51 12.59 -15.64
CA LEU A 8 -7.28 11.74 -16.82
C LEU A 8 -8.41 10.71 -17.12
N GLY A 9 -9.66 11.01 -16.77
CA GLY A 9 -10.79 10.31 -17.34
C GLY A 9 -10.86 10.54 -18.87
N ARG A 10 -11.79 9.88 -19.57
CA ARG A 10 -11.89 9.95 -21.04
C ARG A 10 -11.88 11.38 -21.59
N MET A 11 -12.61 12.30 -20.95
CA MET A 11 -12.65 13.72 -21.36
C MET A 11 -11.32 14.43 -21.09
N GLY A 12 -10.73 14.27 -19.90
CA GLY A 12 -9.47 14.89 -19.56
C GLY A 12 -8.33 14.44 -20.48
N ALA A 13 -8.26 13.14 -20.79
CA ALA A 13 -7.29 12.62 -21.75
C ALA A 13 -7.44 13.26 -23.15
N ASN A 14 -8.66 13.49 -23.62
CA ASN A 14 -8.89 14.15 -24.91
C ASN A 14 -8.54 15.65 -24.87
N MET A 15 -8.79 16.34 -23.77
CA MET A 15 -8.37 17.74 -23.59
C MET A 15 -6.85 17.87 -23.63
N VAL A 16 -6.13 16.99 -22.90
CA VAL A 16 -4.67 16.94 -22.93
C VAL A 16 -4.16 16.70 -24.35
N ARG A 17 -4.67 15.67 -25.06
CA ARG A 17 -4.27 15.39 -26.44
C ARG A 17 -4.47 16.55 -27.40
N ARG A 18 -5.49 17.39 -27.17
CA ARG A 18 -5.79 18.55 -28.02
C ARG A 18 -4.87 19.72 -27.74
N LEU A 19 -4.37 19.85 -26.51
CA LEU A 19 -3.56 21.00 -26.07
C LEU A 19 -2.06 20.75 -26.18
N LEU A 20 -1.64 19.48 -26.24
CA LEU A 20 -0.22 19.12 -26.29
C LEU A 20 0.41 19.50 -27.64
N GLU A 21 1.51 20.24 -27.56
CA GLU A 21 2.37 20.63 -28.66
C GLU A 21 3.79 20.13 -28.45
N ALA A 22 4.63 20.14 -29.50
CA ALA A 22 6.05 19.81 -29.39
C ALA A 22 6.76 20.71 -28.39
N GLY A 23 7.52 20.14 -27.47
CA GLY A 23 8.20 20.86 -26.39
C GLY A 23 7.41 20.91 -25.08
N ASP A 24 6.15 20.46 -25.06
CA ASP A 24 5.39 20.35 -23.82
C ASP A 24 5.87 19.20 -22.95
N ILE A 25 5.57 19.32 -21.64
CA ILE A 25 5.84 18.29 -20.66
C ILE A 25 4.51 17.75 -20.11
N LEU A 26 4.29 16.44 -20.27
CA LEU A 26 3.18 15.75 -19.64
C LEU A 26 3.65 15.05 -18.37
N ILE A 27 3.02 15.38 -17.24
CA ILE A 27 3.28 14.74 -15.95
C ILE A 27 2.14 13.78 -15.62
N ASP A 28 2.44 12.50 -15.46
CA ASP A 28 1.52 11.49 -14.91
C ASP A 28 1.79 11.34 -13.40
N GLY A 29 0.96 11.95 -12.58
CA GLY A 29 0.99 11.87 -11.12
C GLY A 29 -0.03 10.88 -10.55
N GLY A 30 -0.57 9.99 -11.38
CA GLY A 30 -1.52 8.96 -11.00
C GLY A 30 -0.85 7.75 -10.33
N ASN A 31 -1.62 6.69 -10.21
CA ASN A 31 -1.13 5.40 -9.73
C ASN A 31 -1.04 4.46 -10.93
N SER A 32 -0.10 4.74 -11.82
CA SER A 32 0.01 4.10 -13.13
C SER A 32 0.97 2.91 -13.14
N TYR A 33 0.77 2.00 -14.10
CA TYR A 33 1.66 0.88 -14.31
C TYR A 33 2.91 1.31 -15.08
N TYR A 34 4.08 1.15 -14.52
CA TYR A 34 5.35 1.65 -15.05
C TYR A 34 5.65 1.21 -16.50
N VAL A 35 5.20 0.02 -16.92
CA VAL A 35 5.36 -0.47 -18.30
C VAL A 35 4.58 0.39 -19.30
N ASP A 36 3.38 0.86 -18.88
CA ASP A 36 2.59 1.80 -19.69
C ASP A 36 3.27 3.15 -19.80
N ASP A 37 3.98 3.61 -18.75
CA ASP A 37 4.71 4.87 -18.78
C ASP A 37 5.86 4.83 -19.78
N ILE A 38 6.61 3.72 -19.80
CA ILE A 38 7.68 3.50 -20.80
C ILE A 38 7.11 3.58 -22.23
N ARG A 39 5.99 2.91 -22.47
CA ARG A 39 5.31 2.94 -23.78
C ARG A 39 4.82 4.35 -24.14
N ARG A 40 4.15 5.02 -23.20
CA ARG A 40 3.64 6.39 -23.38
C ARG A 40 4.77 7.39 -23.66
N ALA A 41 5.87 7.29 -22.91
CA ALA A 41 7.04 8.13 -23.12
C ALA A 41 7.61 7.98 -24.55
N GLN A 42 7.72 6.73 -25.05
CA GLN A 42 8.17 6.47 -26.42
C GLN A 42 7.21 7.04 -27.47
N GLU A 43 5.90 6.86 -27.29
CA GLU A 43 4.87 7.36 -28.21
C GLU A 43 4.84 8.89 -28.27
N LEU A 44 4.95 9.56 -27.11
CA LEU A 44 4.93 11.01 -27.00
C LEU A 44 6.24 11.63 -27.46
N GLY A 45 7.37 11.01 -27.15
CA GLY A 45 8.70 11.47 -27.59
C GLY A 45 8.83 11.57 -29.11
N ARG A 46 8.18 10.67 -29.87
CA ARG A 46 8.10 10.77 -31.34
C ARG A 46 7.40 12.03 -31.84
N LYS A 47 6.60 12.66 -30.96
CA LYS A 47 5.89 13.92 -31.24
C LYS A 47 6.59 15.15 -30.62
N GLY A 48 7.78 14.94 -30.06
CA GLY A 48 8.51 16.02 -29.36
C GLY A 48 7.92 16.39 -28.01
N ILE A 49 7.06 15.56 -27.41
CA ILE A 49 6.44 15.80 -26.11
C ILE A 49 7.20 15.00 -25.07
N HIS A 50 7.61 15.66 -23.99
CA HIS A 50 8.28 14.99 -22.87
C HIS A 50 7.28 14.36 -21.91
N TYR A 51 7.60 13.19 -21.37
CA TYR A 51 6.78 12.48 -20.40
C TYR A 51 7.53 12.31 -19.09
N VAL A 52 6.85 12.54 -17.97
CA VAL A 52 7.40 12.36 -16.61
C VAL A 52 6.38 11.60 -15.76
N ASP A 53 6.79 10.48 -15.23
CA ASP A 53 6.01 9.68 -14.30
C ASP A 53 6.38 10.03 -12.86
N VAL A 54 5.35 10.29 -12.02
CA VAL A 54 5.54 10.74 -10.65
C VAL A 54 4.71 9.89 -9.71
N GLY A 55 5.33 8.86 -9.17
CA GLY A 55 4.77 8.06 -8.08
C GLY A 55 4.65 8.90 -6.80
N THR A 56 3.44 9.01 -6.29
CA THR A 56 3.12 9.93 -5.19
C THR A 56 2.63 9.16 -3.97
N SER A 57 3.19 9.44 -2.79
CA SER A 57 2.71 8.94 -1.50
C SER A 57 2.41 10.12 -0.56
N GLY A 58 1.36 9.97 0.28
CA GLY A 58 0.87 11.02 1.18
C GLY A 58 -0.66 11.05 1.28
N GLY A 59 -1.35 10.44 0.32
CA GLY A 59 -2.80 10.32 0.28
C GLY A 59 -3.51 11.67 0.42
N VAL A 60 -4.64 11.70 1.10
CA VAL A 60 -5.46 12.91 1.33
C VAL A 60 -4.78 13.95 2.23
N TRP A 61 -3.73 13.56 2.95
CA TRP A 61 -3.00 14.42 3.90
C TRP A 61 -1.83 15.17 3.26
N GLY A 62 -1.59 14.98 1.97
CA GLY A 62 -0.46 15.60 1.28
C GLY A 62 -0.53 17.13 1.23
N ARG A 63 -1.73 17.72 1.35
CA ARG A 63 -1.88 19.18 1.44
C ARG A 63 -1.18 19.74 2.68
N GLU A 64 -1.32 19.07 3.83
CA GLU A 64 -0.77 19.52 5.11
C GLU A 64 0.66 19.00 5.34
N ARG A 65 0.97 17.81 4.84
CA ARG A 65 2.23 17.09 5.12
C ARG A 65 3.24 17.13 3.98
N GLY A 66 2.83 17.58 2.80
CA GLY A 66 3.59 17.38 1.56
C GLY A 66 3.46 15.97 1.01
N TYR A 67 3.95 15.77 -0.21
CA TYR A 67 3.90 14.49 -0.92
C TYR A 67 5.31 13.92 -1.09
N CYS A 68 5.52 12.67 -0.71
CA CYS A 68 6.72 11.94 -1.10
C CYS A 68 6.63 11.62 -2.60
N LEU A 69 7.62 12.08 -3.40
CA LEU A 69 7.59 11.98 -4.85
C LEU A 69 8.75 11.13 -5.38
N MET A 70 8.40 10.10 -6.14
CA MET A 70 9.34 9.21 -6.85
C MET A 70 9.18 9.49 -8.34
N ILE A 71 10.22 10.03 -8.99
CA ILE A 71 10.11 10.67 -10.29
C ILE A 71 10.91 9.90 -11.33
N GLY A 72 10.28 9.57 -12.45
CA GLY A 72 10.91 8.98 -13.63
C GLY A 72 10.80 9.91 -14.83
N GLY A 73 11.84 10.01 -15.63
CA GLY A 73 11.87 10.86 -16.81
C GLY A 73 13.26 11.28 -17.25
N GLU A 74 13.34 12.03 -18.33
CA GLU A 74 14.60 12.60 -18.81
C GLU A 74 15.17 13.59 -17.80
N ALA A 75 16.44 13.43 -17.41
CA ALA A 75 17.07 14.25 -16.38
C ALA A 75 16.97 15.77 -16.59
N PRO A 76 17.16 16.32 -17.80
CA PRO A 76 16.97 17.76 -18.03
C PRO A 76 15.54 18.23 -17.80
N VAL A 77 14.55 17.40 -18.16
CA VAL A 77 13.13 17.71 -18.02
C VAL A 77 12.75 17.68 -16.53
N VAL A 78 13.15 16.64 -15.82
CA VAL A 78 12.92 16.51 -14.36
C VAL A 78 13.57 17.69 -13.61
N LYS A 79 14.81 18.06 -13.99
CA LYS A 79 15.50 19.24 -13.42
C LYS A 79 14.73 20.54 -13.69
N HIS A 80 14.15 20.71 -14.87
CA HIS A 80 13.32 21.89 -15.20
C HIS A 80 12.07 21.98 -14.30
N LEU A 81 11.51 20.82 -13.90
CA LEU A 81 10.34 20.73 -13.04
C LEU A 81 10.67 20.79 -11.54
N ASP A 82 11.93 20.81 -11.15
CA ASP A 82 12.38 20.80 -9.74
C ASP A 82 11.65 21.82 -8.83
N PRO A 83 11.38 23.08 -9.26
CA PRO A 83 10.64 24.03 -8.42
C PRO A 83 9.22 23.56 -8.06
N ILE A 84 8.57 22.78 -8.92
CA ILE A 84 7.24 22.22 -8.68
C ILE A 84 7.35 21.09 -7.66
N PHE A 85 8.27 20.15 -7.88
CA PHE A 85 8.48 19.02 -6.97
C PHE A 85 8.90 19.47 -5.57
N ALA A 86 9.79 20.46 -5.49
CA ALA A 86 10.22 21.05 -4.22
C ALA A 86 9.07 21.68 -3.43
N GLN A 87 8.10 22.29 -4.13
CA GLN A 87 6.92 22.89 -3.49
C GLN A 87 5.88 21.86 -3.05
N LEU A 88 5.77 20.75 -3.78
CA LEU A 88 4.84 19.65 -3.43
C LEU A 88 5.37 18.75 -2.33
N ALA A 89 6.69 18.61 -2.22
CA ALA A 89 7.34 17.74 -1.27
C ALA A 89 7.28 18.26 0.18
N PRO A 90 7.41 17.38 1.21
CA PRO A 90 7.33 17.76 2.61
C PRO A 90 8.48 18.68 3.09
N GLY A 91 9.57 18.76 2.30
CA GLY A 91 10.80 19.40 2.76
C GLY A 91 11.59 18.54 3.76
N ALA A 92 12.58 19.11 4.42
CA ALA A 92 13.41 18.37 5.39
C ALA A 92 12.61 17.94 6.65
N GLY A 93 11.60 18.72 7.04
CA GLY A 93 10.80 18.42 8.22
C GLY A 93 11.64 18.25 9.49
N ASP A 94 11.06 17.52 10.46
CA ASP A 94 11.69 17.24 11.76
C ASP A 94 12.37 15.86 11.82
N ILE A 95 12.44 15.13 10.69
CA ILE A 95 13.07 13.81 10.65
C ILE A 95 14.59 13.98 10.72
N PRO A 96 15.27 13.39 11.72
CA PRO A 96 16.71 13.47 11.81
C PRO A 96 17.40 12.91 10.56
N ARG A 97 18.47 13.56 10.15
CA ARG A 97 19.29 13.06 9.04
C ARG A 97 19.84 11.66 9.35
N THR A 98 19.77 10.76 8.38
CA THR A 98 20.38 9.43 8.51
C THR A 98 21.90 9.58 8.72
N PRO A 99 22.49 8.97 9.75
CA PRO A 99 23.95 9.01 9.95
C PRO A 99 24.69 8.54 8.70
N GLY A 100 25.74 9.27 8.33
CA GLY A 100 26.53 9.01 7.12
C GLY A 100 26.05 9.75 5.86
N ARG A 101 24.94 10.50 5.94
CA ARG A 101 24.47 11.31 4.81
C ARG A 101 24.95 12.77 4.81
N GLU A 102 25.85 13.15 5.70
CA GLU A 102 26.25 14.55 5.93
C GLU A 102 26.87 15.18 4.67
N ALA A 103 27.58 14.40 3.87
CA ALA A 103 28.20 14.83 2.62
C ALA A 103 27.37 14.51 1.35
N ILE A 104 26.18 13.87 1.51
CA ILE A 104 25.34 13.49 0.38
C ILE A 104 24.37 14.61 0.08
N GLY A 105 24.50 15.19 -1.10
CA GLY A 105 23.57 16.20 -1.61
C GLY A 105 22.31 15.58 -2.22
N GLY A 106 21.50 16.43 -2.87
CA GLY A 106 20.32 16.01 -3.61
C GLY A 106 19.01 16.29 -2.88
N THR A 107 17.93 15.67 -3.33
CA THR A 107 16.56 16.03 -2.94
C THR A 107 15.90 14.99 -2.03
N ALA A 108 16.51 13.82 -1.85
CA ALA A 108 15.93 12.70 -1.10
C ALA A 108 15.54 13.09 0.34
N GLU A 109 16.38 13.87 1.03
CA GLU A 109 16.09 14.35 2.39
C GLU A 109 14.98 15.41 2.45
N ARG A 110 14.50 15.87 1.31
CA ARG A 110 13.35 16.78 1.18
C ARG A 110 12.08 16.05 0.73
N GLY A 111 12.14 14.72 0.61
CA GLY A 111 10.99 13.87 0.29
C GLY A 111 10.68 13.72 -1.19
N TYR A 112 11.59 14.04 -2.10
CA TYR A 112 11.43 13.76 -3.52
C TYR A 112 12.75 13.33 -4.18
N LEU A 113 12.66 12.48 -5.19
CA LEU A 113 13.85 11.91 -5.85
C LEU A 113 13.58 11.63 -7.32
N HIS A 114 14.52 12.02 -8.19
CA HIS A 114 14.61 11.51 -9.55
C HIS A 114 15.19 10.09 -9.50
N CYS A 115 14.36 9.08 -9.69
CA CYS A 115 14.68 7.67 -9.54
C CYS A 115 15.37 7.08 -10.79
N GLY A 116 15.19 7.69 -11.96
CA GLY A 116 15.74 7.19 -13.20
C GLY A 116 14.93 7.59 -14.45
N PRO A 117 15.09 6.89 -15.57
CA PRO A 117 14.36 7.16 -16.80
C PRO A 117 12.85 6.93 -16.62
N ASN A 118 12.08 7.18 -17.70
CA ASN A 118 10.64 6.97 -17.70
C ASN A 118 10.24 5.58 -17.22
N GLY A 119 9.24 5.53 -16.35
CA GLY A 119 8.77 4.34 -15.65
C GLY A 119 9.44 4.12 -14.27
N ALA A 120 10.63 4.68 -14.02
CA ALA A 120 11.33 4.48 -12.75
C ALA A 120 10.58 5.05 -11.55
N GLY A 121 9.86 6.14 -11.70
CA GLY A 121 9.05 6.74 -10.64
C GLY A 121 7.93 5.82 -10.18
N HIS A 122 7.10 5.38 -11.11
CA HIS A 122 6.00 4.45 -10.79
C HIS A 122 6.50 3.04 -10.44
N PHE A 123 7.65 2.59 -10.95
CA PHE A 123 8.27 1.34 -10.50
C PHE A 123 8.61 1.39 -9.00
N VAL A 124 9.32 2.42 -8.57
CA VAL A 124 9.65 2.61 -7.14
C VAL A 124 8.37 2.77 -6.31
N LYS A 125 7.36 3.48 -6.83
CA LYS A 125 6.08 3.67 -6.15
C LYS A 125 5.30 2.36 -5.97
N MET A 126 5.25 1.49 -6.97
CA MET A 126 4.51 0.22 -6.84
C MET A 126 5.16 -0.69 -5.80
N VAL A 127 6.51 -0.70 -5.72
CA VAL A 127 7.23 -1.46 -4.68
C VAL A 127 6.94 -0.89 -3.30
N HIS A 128 6.93 0.44 -3.15
CA HIS A 128 6.49 1.11 -1.92
C HIS A 128 5.10 0.62 -1.50
N ASN A 129 4.14 0.54 -2.42
CA ASN A 129 2.79 0.07 -2.12
C ASN A 129 2.75 -1.43 -1.79
N GLY A 130 3.60 -2.25 -2.40
CA GLY A 130 3.77 -3.65 -2.01
C GLY A 130 4.20 -3.78 -0.54
N ILE A 131 5.21 -2.99 -0.13
CA ILE A 131 5.66 -2.92 1.27
C ILE A 131 4.53 -2.43 2.19
N GLU A 132 3.79 -1.40 1.78
CA GLU A 132 2.63 -0.88 2.52
C GLU A 132 1.59 -1.99 2.78
N TYR A 133 1.27 -2.83 1.78
CA TYR A 133 0.38 -3.98 1.94
C TYR A 133 0.88 -4.95 3.02
N GLY A 134 2.17 -5.27 3.01
CA GLY A 134 2.79 -6.17 3.99
C GLY A 134 2.70 -5.61 5.42
N ILE A 135 3.01 -4.33 5.60
CA ILE A 135 2.94 -3.66 6.91
C ILE A 135 1.48 -3.62 7.41
N MET A 136 0.53 -3.26 6.54
CA MET A 136 -0.89 -3.24 6.89
C MET A 136 -1.40 -4.63 7.31
N ALA A 137 -1.02 -5.67 6.59
CA ALA A 137 -1.38 -7.05 6.93
C ALA A 137 -0.81 -7.45 8.31
N ALA A 138 0.46 -7.16 8.57
CA ALA A 138 1.10 -7.48 9.84
C ALA A 138 0.41 -6.77 11.03
N TYR A 139 0.02 -5.50 10.89
CA TYR A 139 -0.76 -4.81 11.93
C TYR A 139 -2.15 -5.43 12.11
N ALA A 140 -2.83 -5.77 11.02
CA ALA A 140 -4.17 -6.36 11.09
C ALA A 140 -4.14 -7.72 11.81
N GLU A 141 -3.18 -8.59 11.47
CA GLU A 141 -2.99 -9.88 12.13
C GLU A 141 -2.62 -9.72 13.62
N GLY A 142 -1.63 -8.88 13.93
CA GLY A 142 -1.18 -8.65 15.30
C GLY A 142 -2.29 -8.08 16.20
N LEU A 143 -3.01 -7.07 15.73
CA LEU A 143 -4.15 -6.48 16.46
C LEU A 143 -5.33 -7.48 16.54
N GLY A 144 -5.50 -8.33 15.54
CA GLY A 144 -6.46 -9.44 15.55
C GLY A 144 -6.18 -10.46 16.67
N ILE A 145 -4.90 -10.84 16.85
CA ILE A 145 -4.46 -11.71 17.94
C ILE A 145 -4.81 -11.07 19.29
N LEU A 146 -4.47 -9.81 19.48
CA LEU A 146 -4.75 -9.09 20.74
C LEU A 146 -6.26 -8.96 21.01
N ARG A 147 -7.07 -8.71 19.96
CA ARG A 147 -8.53 -8.67 20.06
C ARG A 147 -9.10 -10.00 20.54
N SER A 148 -8.49 -11.13 20.14
CA SER A 148 -8.94 -12.48 20.47
C SER A 148 -8.32 -13.03 21.75
N ALA A 149 -7.53 -12.23 22.49
CA ALA A 149 -6.80 -12.67 23.68
C ALA A 149 -7.70 -13.02 24.88
N ASN A 150 -9.01 -12.84 24.77
CA ASN A 150 -10.02 -13.25 25.75
C ASN A 150 -10.79 -14.52 25.37
N ILE A 151 -10.31 -15.26 24.39
CA ILE A 151 -10.98 -16.48 23.89
C ILE A 151 -11.19 -17.54 25.01
N GLY A 152 -10.32 -17.58 26.02
CA GLY A 152 -10.45 -18.46 27.17
C GLY A 152 -11.63 -18.17 28.11
N LYS A 153 -12.33 -17.05 27.93
CA LYS A 153 -13.57 -16.71 28.64
C LYS A 153 -14.84 -17.22 27.94
N ARG A 154 -14.71 -17.78 26.75
CA ARG A 154 -15.83 -18.24 25.93
C ARG A 154 -16.01 -19.74 26.08
N ASP A 155 -17.26 -20.19 26.03
CA ASP A 155 -17.56 -21.60 25.89
C ASP A 155 -17.15 -22.08 24.49
N HIS A 156 -16.43 -23.19 24.44
CA HIS A 156 -15.99 -23.82 23.20
C HIS A 156 -16.63 -25.19 23.06
N ALA A 157 -17.21 -25.48 21.91
CA ALA A 157 -17.64 -26.84 21.59
C ALA A 157 -16.39 -27.75 21.53
N VAL A 158 -16.42 -28.85 22.25
CA VAL A 158 -15.35 -29.88 22.24
C VAL A 158 -15.93 -31.09 21.54
N ASP A 159 -15.44 -31.40 20.36
CA ASP A 159 -15.80 -32.60 19.59
C ASP A 159 -14.60 -33.04 18.73
N ALA A 160 -14.76 -34.10 17.96
CA ALA A 160 -13.71 -34.69 17.13
C ALA A 160 -13.25 -33.76 15.99
N GLU A 161 -14.02 -32.74 15.67
CA GLU A 161 -13.78 -31.80 14.58
C GLU A 161 -13.13 -30.49 15.06
N THR A 162 -13.10 -30.24 16.36
CA THR A 162 -12.64 -28.99 16.95
C THR A 162 -11.41 -29.21 17.80
N THR A 163 -10.30 -28.52 17.47
CA THR A 163 -9.12 -28.51 18.34
C THR A 163 -9.47 -27.80 19.64
N PRO A 164 -9.39 -28.47 20.81
CA PRO A 164 -9.69 -27.86 22.09
C PRO A 164 -8.67 -26.78 22.43
N LEU A 165 -9.15 -25.65 22.99
CA LEU A 165 -8.27 -24.65 23.58
C LEU A 165 -7.62 -25.26 24.84
N ARG A 166 -6.31 -25.50 24.77
CA ARG A 166 -5.52 -25.92 25.93
C ARG A 166 -5.19 -24.71 26.79
N ASN A 167 -5.29 -24.85 28.11
CA ASN A 167 -4.98 -23.80 29.08
C ASN A 167 -5.75 -22.49 28.82
N PRO A 168 -7.10 -22.51 28.81
CA PRO A 168 -7.91 -21.34 28.55
C PRO A 168 -7.63 -20.18 29.54
N GLU A 169 -7.10 -20.48 30.71
CA GLU A 169 -6.66 -19.52 31.73
C GLU A 169 -5.55 -18.59 31.23
N HIS A 170 -4.79 -18.97 30.21
CA HIS A 170 -3.75 -18.13 29.61
C HIS A 170 -4.29 -17.12 28.58
N TYR A 171 -5.58 -17.18 28.25
CA TYR A 171 -6.23 -16.36 27.20
C TYR A 171 -7.46 -15.63 27.73
N GLN A 172 -7.29 -14.91 28.85
CA GLN A 172 -8.39 -14.20 29.54
C GLN A 172 -8.18 -12.68 29.61
N TYR A 173 -7.49 -12.10 28.62
CA TYR A 173 -7.15 -10.70 28.62
C TYR A 173 -8.22 -9.87 27.89
N ASP A 174 -8.84 -8.92 28.56
CA ASP A 174 -9.69 -7.88 27.95
C ASP A 174 -8.80 -6.67 27.64
N LEU A 175 -8.25 -6.65 26.44
CA LEU A 175 -7.26 -5.66 26.04
C LEU A 175 -7.92 -4.42 25.42
N ASN A 176 -7.48 -3.24 25.82
CA ASN A 176 -7.86 -1.97 25.21
C ASN A 176 -6.96 -1.70 23.98
N LEU A 177 -7.40 -2.10 22.78
CA LEU A 177 -6.63 -1.95 21.54
C LEU A 177 -6.31 -0.48 21.20
N PRO A 178 -7.20 0.51 21.36
CA PRO A 178 -6.87 1.93 21.20
C PRO A 178 -5.65 2.36 22.01
N ASP A 179 -5.60 2.00 23.29
CA ASP A 179 -4.49 2.38 24.19
C ASP A 179 -3.19 1.63 23.83
N ILE A 180 -3.29 0.36 23.41
CA ILE A 180 -2.14 -0.40 22.95
C ILE A 180 -1.55 0.23 21.69
N ALA A 181 -2.38 0.56 20.71
CA ALA A 181 -1.94 1.24 19.51
C ALA A 181 -1.30 2.60 19.83
N GLU A 182 -1.87 3.36 20.77
CA GLU A 182 -1.31 4.63 21.23
C GLU A 182 0.06 4.45 21.90
N VAL A 183 0.24 3.46 22.74
CA VAL A 183 1.54 3.16 23.38
C VAL A 183 2.59 2.80 22.34
N TRP A 184 2.22 1.95 21.36
CA TRP A 184 3.17 1.53 20.34
C TRP A 184 3.61 2.66 19.42
N ARG A 185 2.70 3.56 19.03
CA ARG A 185 3.06 4.69 18.19
C ARG A 185 3.97 5.71 18.88
N ARG A 186 4.06 5.70 20.23
CA ARG A 186 4.84 6.66 21.04
C ARG A 186 6.32 6.33 21.18
N GLY A 187 6.82 5.25 20.62
CA GLY A 187 8.26 4.98 20.70
C GLY A 187 8.63 3.51 20.57
N SER A 188 7.70 2.65 20.19
CA SER A 188 8.05 1.26 19.88
C SER A 188 8.73 1.16 18.51
N VAL A 189 9.46 0.07 18.30
CA VAL A 189 10.15 -0.21 17.03
C VAL A 189 9.19 -0.42 15.85
N VAL A 190 7.91 -0.70 16.11
CA VAL A 190 6.86 -0.82 15.08
C VAL A 190 6.13 0.50 14.81
N ALA A 191 6.60 1.63 15.35
CA ALA A 191 6.01 2.93 15.09
C ALA A 191 6.11 3.28 13.60
N SER A 192 4.99 3.75 13.03
CA SER A 192 4.92 4.23 11.64
C SER A 192 3.68 5.09 11.45
N TRP A 193 3.60 5.84 10.36
CA TRP A 193 2.37 6.56 10.04
C TRP A 193 1.16 5.63 9.84
N LEU A 194 1.34 4.42 9.33
CA LEU A 194 0.26 3.42 9.24
C LEU A 194 -0.26 3.03 10.62
N LEU A 195 0.61 2.95 11.63
CA LEU A 195 0.18 2.73 13.02
C LEU A 195 -0.56 3.94 13.59
N ASP A 196 -0.15 5.17 13.27
CA ASP A 196 -0.88 6.39 13.65
C ASP A 196 -2.31 6.38 13.10
N LEU A 197 -2.47 5.97 11.82
CA LEU A 197 -3.78 5.84 11.19
C LEU A 197 -4.61 4.72 11.82
N SER A 198 -3.98 3.61 12.19
CA SER A 198 -4.64 2.50 12.91
C SER A 198 -5.15 2.95 14.28
N ALA A 199 -4.33 3.66 15.05
CA ALA A 199 -4.74 4.22 16.34
C ALA A 199 -5.91 5.21 16.18
N ALA A 200 -5.86 6.08 15.16
CA ALA A 200 -6.94 7.01 14.85
C ALA A 200 -8.25 6.31 14.44
N ALA A 201 -8.18 5.18 13.77
CA ALA A 201 -9.35 4.37 13.43
C ALA A 201 -9.94 3.69 14.66
N LEU A 202 -9.09 3.06 15.48
CA LEU A 202 -9.50 2.32 16.68
C LEU A 202 -10.09 3.23 17.76
N ILE A 203 -9.63 4.47 17.94
CA ILE A 203 -10.23 5.40 18.91
C ILE A 203 -11.62 5.86 18.45
N LYS A 204 -11.86 5.96 17.16
CA LYS A 204 -13.18 6.34 16.61
C LYS A 204 -14.20 5.20 16.67
N ASP A 205 -13.78 3.99 16.35
CA ASP A 205 -14.61 2.79 16.36
C ASP A 205 -13.77 1.57 16.76
N PRO A 206 -13.66 1.26 18.07
CA PRO A 206 -12.83 0.14 18.55
C PRO A 206 -13.22 -1.23 18.00
N ALA A 207 -14.44 -1.38 17.52
CA ALA A 207 -14.95 -2.61 16.93
C ALA A 207 -14.95 -2.62 15.40
N LEU A 208 -14.58 -1.49 14.77
CA LEU A 208 -14.56 -1.28 13.32
C LEU A 208 -15.88 -1.65 12.62
N LYS A 209 -17.02 -1.40 13.28
CA LYS A 209 -18.37 -1.76 12.82
C LYS A 209 -18.76 -1.09 11.51
N GLY A 210 -18.16 0.06 11.20
CA GLY A 210 -18.38 0.78 9.96
C GLY A 210 -17.76 0.13 8.71
N PHE A 211 -17.01 -0.98 8.86
CA PHE A 211 -16.30 -1.63 7.78
C PHE A 211 -16.74 -3.09 7.61
N GLN A 212 -16.84 -3.53 6.36
CA GLN A 212 -17.26 -4.90 6.01
C GLN A 212 -16.07 -5.86 5.80
N GLY A 213 -14.84 -5.41 6.00
CA GLY A 213 -13.65 -6.23 5.83
C GLY A 213 -13.30 -6.58 4.37
N ARG A 214 -13.87 -5.91 3.38
CA ARG A 214 -13.54 -6.11 1.96
C ARG A 214 -12.45 -5.15 1.53
N VAL A 215 -11.25 -5.66 1.29
CA VAL A 215 -10.08 -4.85 0.98
C VAL A 215 -9.74 -4.91 -0.50
N SER A 216 -9.88 -3.76 -1.18
CA SER A 216 -9.52 -3.64 -2.60
C SER A 216 -8.00 -3.59 -2.81
N ASP A 217 -7.57 -3.99 -3.99
CA ASP A 217 -6.24 -3.69 -4.51
C ASP A 217 -6.39 -2.84 -5.79
N SER A 218 -5.51 -1.87 -6.00
CA SER A 218 -5.51 -0.99 -7.17
C SER A 218 -4.44 -1.36 -8.21
N GLY A 219 -3.82 -2.54 -8.05
CA GLY A 219 -2.92 -3.14 -9.02
C GLY A 219 -1.45 -3.19 -8.59
N GLU A 220 -0.99 -2.29 -7.72
CA GLU A 220 0.43 -2.14 -7.39
C GLU A 220 1.01 -3.37 -6.71
N GLY A 221 0.27 -3.99 -5.79
CA GLY A 221 0.68 -5.26 -5.17
C GLY A 221 0.87 -6.37 -6.21
N ARG A 222 0.00 -6.43 -7.23
CA ARG A 222 0.12 -7.38 -8.34
C ARG A 222 1.35 -7.09 -9.19
N TRP A 223 1.59 -5.81 -9.53
CA TRP A 223 2.73 -5.41 -10.35
C TRP A 223 4.05 -5.64 -9.63
N THR A 224 4.11 -5.35 -8.32
CA THR A 224 5.26 -5.62 -7.46
C THR A 224 5.63 -7.11 -7.47
N ILE A 225 4.64 -8.00 -7.30
CA ILE A 225 4.89 -9.45 -7.29
C ILE A 225 5.30 -9.94 -8.68
N ARG A 226 4.73 -9.41 -9.76
CA ARG A 226 5.16 -9.74 -11.12
C ARG A 226 6.61 -9.33 -11.36
N ALA A 227 7.01 -8.12 -10.97
CA ALA A 227 8.39 -7.68 -11.05
C ALA A 227 9.32 -8.59 -10.23
N ALA A 228 8.92 -8.95 -9.02
CA ALA A 228 9.70 -9.87 -8.19
C ALA A 228 9.90 -11.26 -8.82
N ILE A 229 8.88 -11.78 -9.53
CA ILE A 229 9.00 -13.03 -10.29
C ILE A 229 10.00 -12.87 -11.43
N ASP A 230 9.90 -11.79 -12.21
CA ASP A 230 10.78 -11.53 -13.36
C ASP A 230 12.24 -11.28 -12.89
N GLU A 231 12.43 -10.68 -11.72
CA GLU A 231 13.72 -10.41 -11.09
C GLU A 231 14.27 -11.58 -10.26
N ALA A 232 13.51 -12.67 -10.12
CA ALA A 232 13.82 -13.83 -9.26
C ALA A 232 14.01 -13.45 -7.77
N VAL A 233 13.26 -12.47 -7.27
CA VAL A 233 13.28 -12.01 -5.88
C VAL A 233 12.14 -12.68 -5.10
N PRO A 234 12.41 -13.44 -4.01
CA PRO A 234 11.36 -14.05 -3.22
C PRO A 234 10.60 -13.00 -2.40
N THR A 235 9.26 -12.99 -2.52
CA THR A 235 8.37 -12.04 -1.83
C THR A 235 7.22 -12.71 -1.08
N PRO A 236 7.49 -13.67 -0.14
CA PRO A 236 6.42 -14.40 0.54
C PRO A 236 5.48 -13.47 1.34
N VAL A 237 6.02 -12.48 2.04
CA VAL A 237 5.23 -11.53 2.85
C VAL A 237 4.29 -10.70 1.98
N LEU A 238 4.80 -10.11 0.89
CA LEU A 238 4.00 -9.26 0.00
C LEU A 238 2.95 -10.09 -0.76
N SER A 239 3.29 -11.31 -1.15
CA SER A 239 2.36 -12.23 -1.82
C SER A 239 1.20 -12.61 -0.90
N SER A 240 1.49 -12.99 0.37
CA SER A 240 0.46 -13.30 1.35
C SER A 240 -0.45 -12.11 1.62
N ALA A 241 0.11 -10.90 1.76
CA ALA A 241 -0.67 -9.68 1.97
C ALA A 241 -1.59 -9.34 0.79
N LEU A 242 -1.17 -9.61 -0.46
CA LEU A 242 -2.01 -9.45 -1.63
C LEU A 242 -3.13 -10.51 -1.69
N TYR A 243 -2.81 -11.77 -1.41
CA TYR A 243 -3.78 -12.87 -1.47
C TYR A 243 -4.85 -12.74 -0.38
N GLU A 244 -4.49 -12.21 0.79
CA GLU A 244 -5.46 -11.87 1.84
C GLU A 244 -6.50 -10.86 1.34
N ARG A 245 -6.10 -9.86 0.54
CA ARG A 245 -7.06 -8.94 -0.09
C ARG A 245 -8.01 -9.66 -1.06
N PHE A 246 -7.55 -10.71 -1.75
CA PHE A 246 -8.42 -11.52 -2.60
C PHE A 246 -9.42 -12.32 -1.74
N SER A 247 -8.92 -13.01 -0.71
CA SER A 247 -9.75 -13.77 0.23
C SER A 247 -10.81 -12.88 0.88
N SER A 248 -10.45 -11.66 1.30
CA SER A 248 -11.37 -10.71 1.94
C SER A 248 -12.56 -10.31 1.04
N ARG A 249 -12.47 -10.52 -0.27
CA ARG A 249 -13.53 -10.23 -1.24
C ARG A 249 -14.35 -11.45 -1.67
N GLY A 250 -14.05 -12.62 -1.11
CA GLY A 250 -14.73 -13.87 -1.42
C GLY A 250 -14.11 -14.67 -2.57
N GLU A 251 -12.92 -14.28 -3.06
CA GLU A 251 -12.24 -15.00 -4.16
C GLU A 251 -11.70 -16.38 -3.74
N ALA A 252 -11.71 -16.70 -2.43
CA ALA A 252 -11.36 -18.02 -1.91
C ALA A 252 -12.54 -19.01 -1.85
N ASP A 253 -13.78 -18.57 -2.03
CA ASP A 253 -15.04 -19.32 -1.77
C ASP A 253 -15.07 -20.71 -2.43
N PHE A 254 -14.66 -20.83 -3.68
CA PHE A 254 -14.63 -22.14 -4.37
C PHE A 254 -13.59 -23.09 -3.74
N GLY A 255 -12.42 -22.57 -3.40
CA GLY A 255 -11.35 -23.35 -2.76
C GLY A 255 -11.79 -23.85 -1.38
N ASP A 256 -12.39 -22.99 -0.58
CA ASP A 256 -12.88 -23.32 0.76
C ASP A 256 -13.99 -24.39 0.70
N LYS A 257 -14.93 -24.25 -0.24
CA LYS A 257 -15.97 -25.27 -0.49
C LYS A 257 -15.38 -26.62 -0.92
N LEU A 258 -14.35 -26.61 -1.76
CA LEU A 258 -13.69 -27.83 -2.20
C LEU A 258 -12.95 -28.53 -1.03
N LEU A 259 -12.29 -27.76 -0.17
CA LEU A 259 -11.65 -28.29 1.05
C LEU A 259 -12.69 -28.97 1.95
N SER A 260 -13.84 -28.33 2.14
CA SER A 260 -14.96 -28.87 2.92
C SER A 260 -15.50 -30.17 2.30
N ALA A 261 -15.74 -30.16 1.00
CA ALA A 261 -16.21 -31.34 0.25
C ALA A 261 -15.24 -32.52 0.35
N MET A 262 -13.93 -32.25 0.21
CA MET A 262 -12.91 -33.32 0.37
C MET A 262 -12.93 -33.92 1.78
N ARG A 263 -13.07 -33.11 2.83
CA ARG A 263 -13.20 -33.60 4.21
C ARG A 263 -14.43 -34.48 4.39
N TYR A 264 -15.54 -34.11 3.76
CA TYR A 264 -16.75 -34.95 3.76
C TYR A 264 -16.51 -36.29 3.04
N GLU A 265 -15.93 -36.29 1.86
CA GLU A 265 -15.73 -37.49 1.05
C GLU A 265 -14.78 -38.52 1.71
N PHE A 266 -13.70 -38.06 2.35
CA PHE A 266 -12.77 -39.02 3.01
C PHE A 266 -13.13 -39.35 4.44
N GLY A 267 -13.86 -38.52 5.17
CA GLY A 267 -14.09 -38.72 6.63
C GLY A 267 -15.54 -38.53 7.07
N GLY A 268 -16.47 -38.17 6.18
CA GLY A 268 -17.88 -37.89 6.55
C GLY A 268 -18.03 -36.63 7.41
N HIS A 269 -17.02 -35.74 7.43
CA HIS A 269 -17.03 -34.51 8.24
C HIS A 269 -18.01 -33.48 7.69
N LEU A 270 -19.06 -33.18 8.46
CA LEU A 270 -20.05 -32.17 8.10
C LEU A 270 -19.57 -30.76 8.45
N GLU A 271 -19.93 -29.79 7.60
CA GLU A 271 -19.71 -28.38 7.94
C GLU A 271 -20.53 -27.99 9.19
N LYS A 272 -19.90 -27.22 10.08
CA LYS A 272 -20.59 -26.64 11.22
C LYS A 272 -21.35 -25.38 10.77
N PRO A 273 -22.53 -25.08 11.36
CA PRO A 273 -23.21 -23.83 11.15
C PRO A 273 -22.26 -22.65 11.49
N SER A 274 -22.32 -21.59 10.72
CA SER A 274 -21.65 -20.32 11.08
C SER A 274 -22.18 -19.81 12.43
N ALA A 275 -21.29 -19.48 13.34
CA ALA A 275 -21.61 -18.93 14.65
C ALA A 275 -22.25 -17.53 14.59
#